data_2693e439dc3cb308a7b1290a2fd7a290
#
_entry.id   2693e439dc3cb308a7b1290a2fd7a290
#
_cell.length_a   1.000
_cell.length_b   1.000
_cell.length_c   1.000
_cell.angle_alpha   90.00
_cell.angle_beta   90.00
_cell.angle_gamma   90.00
#
_symmetry.space_group_name_H-M   'P 1'
#
loop_
_entity.id
_entity.type
_entity.pdbx_description
1 polymer ?
#
loop_
_entity_poly.entity_id
_entity_poly.type
_entity_poly.pdbx_seq_one_letter_code
_entity_poly.pdbx_strand_id
1 'polypeptide(L)'
;MTSTAMSRRQRRGAVNHSARRSVRRTITVIISVLITIALFAGYCIADVYDVMPGMLTLKPVDAPTFADPVSAKQGGTITGSLDTTKTIDAAAAGKVMNELLAAEGVGSDVSVVVEDARGTVAAEHESGTPREPASTMKTLTALAASSTLNMAATLDTQVFLTQSDTGSDTVTLKGNGDMLLSAGDSDADHINGRAGLNTLAQATAAALAQRGITTVHVNYDDTLFGDSRIPTGLRNADGGVLGEYTTYFTSVSSMAIDGGRQYSDSMPAPTNPDDSAGYPELSQHTAADVAATFSGLLQQHGITVEAEPAAHAAPQGASPIASVSSATLSEILAFMLRHSDNTLAEEFGRLTALARSENNSPEGATKAVRTVLGNLKIDINGLTMADCSGLSPGSQLTVRTLAAVQQRNLTVGDGAPAAEGLSVAGLVGSARKRYTSDDVAGLLRVKTGSLDTVTSMAGNVSRTHGGALSFAVVINNPADYWAASNAISAFITKLAEL
;
A
#
# COMPACT_ATOMS: atom_id res chain seq x y z
N MET A 1 -3.02 106.52 -20.15
CA MET A 1 -2.22 105.81 -21.18
C MET A 1 -0.76 105.87 -20.81
N THR A 2 -0.19 104.78 -20.17
CA THR A 2 1.27 104.55 -20.12
C THR A 2 1.51 103.09 -19.90
N SER A 3 1.84 102.43 -21.01
CA SER A 3 2.29 101.04 -21.06
C SER A 3 3.76 100.96 -20.65
N THR A 4 4.07 100.33 -19.54
CA THR A 4 5.45 100.09 -19.13
C THR A 4 5.93 98.81 -19.71
N ALA A 5 6.74 98.87 -20.75
CA ALA A 5 7.39 97.69 -21.36
C ALA A 5 8.51 97.20 -20.48
N MET A 6 8.36 95.97 -19.92
CA MET A 6 9.42 95.31 -19.18
C MET A 6 10.60 94.98 -20.06
N SER A 7 11.83 95.36 -19.64
CA SER A 7 13.10 95.16 -20.40
C SER A 7 13.43 93.72 -20.67
N ARG A 8 13.93 93.44 -21.88
CA ARG A 8 14.35 92.11 -22.35
C ARG A 8 15.41 91.35 -21.44
N ARG A 9 16.09 92.13 -20.59
CA ARG A 9 17.06 91.59 -19.62
C ARG A 9 16.39 90.94 -18.42
N GLN A 10 15.25 91.40 -17.96
CA GLN A 10 14.53 90.74 -16.81
C GLN A 10 13.85 89.44 -17.20
N ARG A 11 13.38 89.29 -18.46
CA ARG A 11 12.80 88.02 -18.96
C ARG A 11 13.85 86.91 -19.08
N ARG A 12 15.09 87.22 -19.46
CA ARG A 12 16.18 86.23 -19.55
C ARG A 12 16.67 85.72 -18.18
N GLY A 13 16.62 86.52 -17.16
CA GLY A 13 16.97 86.18 -15.79
C GLY A 13 15.94 85.22 -15.14
N ALA A 14 14.65 85.44 -15.34
CA ALA A 14 13.56 84.61 -14.79
C ALA A 14 13.47 83.21 -15.44
N VAL A 15 13.72 83.08 -16.77
CA VAL A 15 13.71 81.84 -17.49
C VAL A 15 14.90 80.99 -17.09
N ASN A 16 16.09 81.57 -16.84
CA ASN A 16 17.25 80.78 -16.41
C ASN A 16 17.15 80.28 -14.99
N HIS A 17 16.44 80.95 -14.07
CA HIS A 17 16.22 80.50 -12.71
C HIS A 17 15.20 79.36 -12.60
N SER A 18 14.15 79.34 -13.42
CA SER A 18 13.14 78.30 -13.49
C SER A 18 13.72 77.03 -14.14
N ALA A 19 14.50 77.12 -15.23
CA ALA A 19 15.19 76.00 -15.88
C ALA A 19 16.20 75.36 -14.92
N ARG A 20 17.01 76.17 -14.20
CA ARG A 20 17.95 75.63 -13.19
C ARG A 20 17.27 74.92 -12.01
N ARG A 21 16.11 75.38 -11.58
CA ARG A 21 15.32 74.72 -10.53
C ARG A 21 14.71 73.39 -11.02
N SER A 22 14.22 73.35 -12.23
CA SER A 22 13.69 72.18 -12.87
C SER A 22 14.78 71.07 -13.02
N VAL A 23 15.96 71.40 -13.58
CA VAL A 23 17.08 70.53 -13.73
C VAL A 23 17.58 69.99 -12.36
N ARG A 24 17.71 70.83 -11.34
CA ARG A 24 18.05 70.39 -9.98
C ARG A 24 17.03 69.44 -9.40
N ARG A 25 15.72 69.68 -9.55
CA ARG A 25 14.67 68.75 -9.12
C ARG A 25 14.77 67.40 -9.85
N THR A 26 14.97 67.39 -11.15
CA THR A 26 15.13 66.16 -11.93
C THR A 26 16.36 65.37 -11.48
N ILE A 27 17.51 66.06 -11.28
CA ILE A 27 18.73 65.43 -10.77
C ILE A 27 18.51 64.86 -9.37
N THR A 28 17.84 65.58 -8.47
CA THR A 28 17.54 65.11 -7.11
C THR A 28 16.64 63.87 -7.15
N VAL A 29 15.61 63.86 -8.01
CA VAL A 29 14.76 62.68 -8.20
C VAL A 29 15.53 61.46 -8.73
N ILE A 30 16.37 61.68 -9.77
CA ILE A 30 17.20 60.61 -10.32
C ILE A 30 18.17 60.03 -9.26
N ILE A 31 18.84 60.92 -8.51
CA ILE A 31 19.74 60.51 -7.41
C ILE A 31 18.97 59.75 -6.32
N SER A 32 17.79 60.22 -5.94
CA SER A 32 16.95 59.54 -4.94
C SER A 32 16.52 58.13 -5.42
N VAL A 33 16.10 58.00 -6.68
CA VAL A 33 15.75 56.72 -7.28
C VAL A 33 16.94 55.75 -7.32
N LEU A 34 18.11 56.25 -7.72
CA LEU A 34 19.35 55.44 -7.75
C LEU A 34 19.76 54.98 -6.34
N ILE A 35 19.65 55.86 -5.35
CA ILE A 35 19.94 55.50 -3.94
C ILE A 35 18.93 54.48 -3.46
N THR A 36 17.64 54.62 -3.78
CA THR A 36 16.61 53.66 -3.38
C THR A 36 16.87 52.30 -4.02
N ILE A 37 17.23 52.26 -5.31
CA ILE A 37 17.58 51.02 -6.01
C ILE A 37 18.82 50.37 -5.38
N ALA A 38 19.85 51.18 -5.07
CA ALA A 38 21.07 50.69 -4.44
C ALA A 38 20.82 50.12 -3.02
N LEU A 39 19.99 50.79 -2.23
CA LEU A 39 19.59 50.29 -0.90
C LEU A 39 18.76 49.04 -0.98
N PHE A 40 17.83 48.94 -1.96
CA PHE A 40 17.05 47.75 -2.16
C PHE A 40 17.91 46.54 -2.63
N ALA A 41 18.81 46.79 -3.57
CA ALA A 41 19.77 45.79 -4.02
C ALA A 41 20.70 45.35 -2.87
N GLY A 42 21.18 46.29 -2.06
CA GLY A 42 21.98 46.01 -0.88
C GLY A 42 21.21 45.16 0.17
N TYR A 43 19.92 45.48 0.38
CA TYR A 43 19.05 44.71 1.24
C TYR A 43 18.86 43.27 0.72
N CYS A 44 18.54 43.12 -0.57
CA CYS A 44 18.41 41.76 -1.18
C CYS A 44 19.70 40.95 -1.07
N ILE A 45 20.87 41.59 -1.28
CA ILE A 45 22.16 40.92 -1.11
C ILE A 45 22.37 40.53 0.36
N ALA A 46 22.07 41.38 1.30
CA ALA A 46 22.19 41.11 2.74
C ALA A 46 21.24 39.98 3.19
N ASP A 47 20.04 39.91 2.61
CA ASP A 47 19.06 38.84 2.82
C ASP A 47 19.56 37.51 2.27
N VAL A 48 20.10 37.50 1.05
CA VAL A 48 20.69 36.29 0.44
C VAL A 48 21.83 35.72 1.30
N TYR A 49 22.64 36.56 1.93
CA TYR A 49 23.74 36.16 2.82
C TYR A 49 23.33 36.02 4.28
N ASP A 50 22.04 36.10 4.60
CA ASP A 50 21.48 35.93 5.96
C ASP A 50 22.07 36.96 6.98
N VAL A 51 22.37 38.15 6.53
CA VAL A 51 22.81 39.27 7.37
C VAL A 51 21.61 40.12 7.82
N MET A 52 20.51 40.10 7.08
CA MET A 52 19.23 40.76 7.35
C MET A 52 18.09 39.75 7.21
N PRO A 53 17.02 39.88 8.02
CA PRO A 53 15.88 38.95 7.90
C PRO A 53 15.11 39.17 6.60
N GLY A 54 14.86 38.10 5.83
CA GLY A 54 14.09 38.11 4.58
C GLY A 54 13.80 36.72 4.07
N MET A 55 13.30 36.61 2.84
CA MET A 55 12.89 35.33 2.23
C MET A 55 13.86 34.83 1.14
N LEU A 56 14.97 35.52 0.89
CA LEU A 56 15.91 35.22 -0.19
C LEU A 56 17.17 34.50 0.26
N THR A 57 17.23 34.02 1.51
CA THR A 57 18.41 33.35 2.04
C THR A 57 18.75 32.08 1.25
N LEU A 58 20.02 31.99 0.82
CA LEU A 58 20.60 30.79 0.19
C LEU A 58 21.32 29.87 1.20
N LYS A 59 21.37 30.28 2.47
CA LYS A 59 21.93 29.40 3.50
C LYS A 59 21.01 28.19 3.68
N PRO A 60 21.55 26.96 3.67
CA PRO A 60 20.79 25.81 4.12
C PRO A 60 20.29 26.11 5.54
N VAL A 61 19.01 25.97 5.77
CA VAL A 61 18.47 25.95 7.13
C VAL A 61 19.08 24.70 7.77
N ASP A 62 19.94 24.87 8.77
CA ASP A 62 20.42 23.75 9.56
C ASP A 62 19.18 23.08 10.15
N ALA A 63 18.88 21.87 9.65
CA ALA A 63 17.83 21.06 10.25
C ALA A 63 18.20 20.90 11.73
N PRO A 64 17.27 21.18 12.68
CA PRO A 64 17.56 21.00 14.08
C PRO A 64 17.99 19.54 14.28
N THR A 65 19.25 19.32 14.63
CA THR A 65 19.73 18.02 15.05
C THR A 65 19.13 17.74 16.41
N PHE A 66 18.08 16.92 16.42
CA PHE A 66 17.62 16.34 17.67
C PHE A 66 18.70 15.33 18.10
N ALA A 67 19.18 15.48 19.35
CA ALA A 67 20.02 14.45 19.94
C ALA A 67 19.27 13.13 19.89
N ASP A 68 19.92 12.06 19.43
CA ASP A 68 19.35 10.73 19.51
C ASP A 68 18.85 10.48 20.93
N PRO A 69 17.63 9.98 21.12
CA PRO A 69 17.10 9.72 22.44
C PRO A 69 18.05 8.77 23.17
N VAL A 70 18.61 9.22 24.28
CA VAL A 70 19.62 8.49 25.10
C VAL A 70 19.05 7.18 25.66
N SER A 71 17.74 7.02 25.68
CA SER A 71 17.01 5.77 25.83
C SER A 71 15.62 5.97 25.23
N ALA A 72 15.12 5.03 24.43
CA ALA A 72 13.70 4.89 24.25
C ALA A 72 13.13 4.60 25.66
N LYS A 73 12.58 5.61 26.34
CA LYS A 73 11.63 5.31 27.40
C LYS A 73 10.56 4.46 26.72
N GLN A 74 10.46 3.19 27.13
CA GLN A 74 9.27 2.43 26.82
C GLN A 74 8.12 3.31 27.28
N GLY A 75 7.38 3.86 26.33
CA GLY A 75 6.16 4.57 26.62
C GLY A 75 5.33 3.61 27.45
N GLY A 76 4.83 4.05 28.61
CA GLY A 76 3.85 3.26 29.34
C GLY A 76 2.76 2.89 28.34
N THR A 77 2.20 1.69 28.48
CA THR A 77 1.10 1.21 27.65
C THR A 77 0.04 2.29 27.56
N ILE A 78 -0.14 2.89 26.39
CA ILE A 78 -1.19 3.91 26.12
C ILE A 78 -2.58 3.28 26.26
N THR A 79 -2.67 1.95 26.00
CA THR A 79 -3.85 1.12 26.21
C THR A 79 -3.55 0.11 27.31
N GLY A 80 -4.51 -0.18 28.19
CA GLY A 80 -4.39 -1.26 29.16
C GLY A 80 -4.06 -2.59 28.45
N SER A 81 -3.38 -3.49 29.11
CA SER A 81 -3.21 -4.86 28.64
C SER A 81 -4.57 -5.53 28.47
N LEU A 82 -4.70 -6.38 27.45
CA LEU A 82 -5.88 -7.21 27.26
C LEU A 82 -6.18 -8.00 28.56
N ASP A 83 -7.37 -7.81 29.13
CA ASP A 83 -7.81 -8.60 30.28
C ASP A 83 -8.25 -9.99 29.81
N THR A 84 -7.33 -10.94 29.88
CA THR A 84 -7.57 -12.33 29.51
C THR A 84 -8.39 -13.09 30.57
N THR A 85 -8.71 -12.50 31.74
CA THR A 85 -9.51 -13.15 32.77
C THR A 85 -11.00 -13.07 32.48
N LYS A 86 -11.42 -12.21 31.56
CA LYS A 86 -12.82 -12.07 31.15
C LYS A 86 -13.26 -13.24 30.31
N THR A 87 -13.87 -14.22 30.93
CA THR A 87 -14.47 -15.38 30.26
C THR A 87 -15.76 -15.01 29.54
N ILE A 88 -16.18 -15.86 28.61
CA ILE A 88 -17.45 -15.75 27.89
C ILE A 88 -18.45 -16.69 28.54
N ASP A 89 -19.69 -16.23 28.74
CA ASP A 89 -20.78 -17.13 29.14
C ASP A 89 -21.09 -18.09 27.97
N ALA A 90 -20.81 -19.37 28.16
CA ALA A 90 -21.00 -20.39 27.12
C ALA A 90 -22.49 -20.55 26.75
N ALA A 91 -23.42 -20.34 27.68
CA ALA A 91 -24.85 -20.42 27.37
C ALA A 91 -25.28 -19.23 26.45
N ALA A 92 -24.80 -18.02 26.75
CA ALA A 92 -25.03 -16.84 25.88
C ALA A 92 -24.38 -16.99 24.53
N ALA A 93 -23.11 -17.44 24.45
CA ALA A 93 -22.44 -17.71 23.18
C ALA A 93 -23.14 -18.78 22.34
N GLY A 94 -23.57 -19.88 22.99
CA GLY A 94 -24.36 -20.94 22.37
C GLY A 94 -25.69 -20.44 21.82
N LYS A 95 -26.37 -19.53 22.53
CA LYS A 95 -27.61 -18.92 22.04
C LYS A 95 -27.36 -18.10 20.78
N VAL A 96 -26.35 -17.21 20.78
CA VAL A 96 -25.99 -16.38 19.62
C VAL A 96 -25.60 -17.25 18.41
N MET A 97 -24.84 -18.33 18.63
CA MET A 97 -24.50 -19.31 17.60
C MET A 97 -25.77 -20.01 17.05
N ASN A 98 -26.68 -20.48 17.89
CA ASN A 98 -27.89 -21.15 17.46
C ASN A 98 -28.82 -20.22 16.66
N GLU A 99 -28.85 -18.94 16.97
CA GLU A 99 -29.57 -17.94 16.19
C GLU A 99 -28.98 -17.81 14.75
N LEU A 100 -27.64 -17.86 14.61
CA LEU A 100 -26.99 -17.91 13.30
C LEU A 100 -27.38 -19.19 12.54
N LEU A 101 -27.28 -20.36 13.19
CA LEU A 101 -27.58 -21.65 12.55
C LEU A 101 -29.04 -21.78 12.11
N ALA A 102 -29.95 -21.11 12.81
CA ALA A 102 -31.39 -21.08 12.49
C ALA A 102 -31.79 -19.96 11.52
N ALA A 103 -30.86 -19.07 11.14
CA ALA A 103 -31.19 -17.94 10.28
C ALA A 103 -31.51 -18.40 8.86
N GLU A 104 -32.51 -17.73 8.25
CA GLU A 104 -32.90 -17.99 6.87
C GLU A 104 -31.70 -17.82 5.92
N GLY A 105 -31.59 -18.69 4.93
CA GLY A 105 -30.56 -18.66 3.90
C GLY A 105 -29.23 -19.27 4.29
N VAL A 106 -28.99 -19.58 5.57
CA VAL A 106 -27.71 -20.12 6.04
C VAL A 106 -27.44 -21.54 5.53
N GLY A 107 -28.46 -22.41 5.51
CA GLY A 107 -28.30 -23.81 5.08
C GLY A 107 -27.69 -24.69 6.17
N SER A 108 -27.19 -25.90 5.76
CA SER A 108 -26.67 -26.91 6.67
C SER A 108 -25.12 -26.98 6.71
N ASP A 109 -24.44 -26.47 5.69
CA ASP A 109 -22.98 -26.58 5.54
C ASP A 109 -22.27 -25.43 6.29
N VAL A 110 -22.41 -25.42 7.61
CA VAL A 110 -21.94 -24.34 8.50
C VAL A 110 -20.94 -24.88 9.48
N SER A 111 -19.83 -24.17 9.67
CA SER A 111 -18.92 -24.36 10.78
C SER A 111 -18.70 -23.05 11.51
N VAL A 112 -18.75 -23.10 12.85
CA VAL A 112 -18.59 -21.94 13.74
C VAL A 112 -17.71 -22.31 14.92
N VAL A 113 -16.90 -21.36 15.38
CA VAL A 113 -16.23 -21.42 16.69
C VAL A 113 -16.12 -20.02 17.28
N VAL A 114 -16.30 -19.91 18.59
CA VAL A 114 -16.11 -18.71 19.38
C VAL A 114 -15.24 -19.06 20.58
N GLU A 115 -14.15 -18.34 20.77
CA GLU A 115 -13.17 -18.56 21.83
C GLU A 115 -12.94 -17.28 22.64
N ASP A 116 -12.71 -17.42 23.94
CA ASP A 116 -12.28 -16.31 24.79
C ASP A 116 -10.82 -15.89 24.48
N ALA A 117 -10.34 -14.83 25.13
CA ALA A 117 -8.99 -14.30 24.89
C ALA A 117 -7.85 -15.29 25.27
N ARG A 118 -8.16 -16.44 25.88
CA ARG A 118 -7.21 -17.53 26.20
C ARG A 118 -7.32 -18.71 25.26
N GLY A 119 -8.23 -18.65 24.27
CA GLY A 119 -8.51 -19.76 23.37
C GLY A 119 -9.43 -20.82 23.98
N THR A 120 -10.15 -20.51 25.08
CA THR A 120 -11.15 -21.42 25.62
C THR A 120 -12.41 -21.33 24.76
N VAL A 121 -12.83 -22.46 24.20
CA VAL A 121 -14.03 -22.55 23.38
C VAL A 121 -15.26 -22.25 24.22
N ALA A 122 -16.03 -21.22 23.85
CA ALA A 122 -17.30 -20.86 24.46
C ALA A 122 -18.50 -21.46 23.70
N ALA A 123 -18.41 -21.55 22.37
CA ALA A 123 -19.40 -22.21 21.52
C ALA A 123 -18.73 -22.74 20.26
N GLU A 124 -19.16 -23.91 19.77
CA GLU A 124 -18.71 -24.46 18.50
C GLU A 124 -19.80 -25.32 17.83
N HIS A 125 -19.77 -25.32 16.49
CA HIS A 125 -20.58 -26.18 15.64
C HIS A 125 -19.74 -26.65 14.47
N GLU A 126 -19.65 -27.98 14.27
CA GLU A 126 -18.85 -28.64 13.23
C GLU A 126 -17.44 -28.04 13.05
N SER A 127 -16.82 -27.58 14.12
CA SER A 127 -15.59 -26.79 14.11
C SER A 127 -14.37 -27.52 13.56
N GLY A 128 -14.39 -28.86 13.54
CA GLY A 128 -13.36 -29.72 12.98
C GLY A 128 -13.64 -30.16 11.53
N THR A 129 -14.77 -29.76 10.93
CA THR A 129 -15.12 -30.13 9.56
C THR A 129 -14.38 -29.21 8.56
N PRO A 130 -13.55 -29.76 7.64
CA PRO A 130 -12.91 -28.95 6.61
C PRO A 130 -13.95 -28.33 5.68
N ARG A 131 -13.83 -27.02 5.42
CA ARG A 131 -14.68 -26.25 4.53
C ARG A 131 -13.88 -25.34 3.63
N GLU A 132 -14.44 -24.98 2.50
CA GLU A 132 -13.85 -23.98 1.61
C GLU A 132 -13.91 -22.60 2.27
N PRO A 133 -12.73 -21.93 2.48
CA PRO A 133 -12.66 -20.75 3.32
C PRO A 133 -12.89 -19.44 2.58
N ALA A 134 -12.81 -19.43 1.26
CA ALA A 134 -12.66 -18.23 0.46
C ALA A 134 -11.50 -17.33 1.01
N SER A 135 -11.63 -16.02 0.92
CA SER A 135 -10.56 -15.08 1.29
C SER A 135 -10.21 -15.02 2.78
N THR A 136 -10.87 -15.79 3.68
CA THR A 136 -10.36 -15.93 5.05
C THR A 136 -9.04 -16.71 5.09
N MET A 137 -8.69 -17.47 4.04
CA MET A 137 -7.37 -18.07 3.81
C MET A 137 -6.24 -17.04 3.95
N LYS A 138 -6.46 -15.79 3.50
CA LYS A 138 -5.46 -14.71 3.56
C LYS A 138 -4.96 -14.41 4.98
N THR A 139 -5.73 -14.75 6.02
CA THR A 139 -5.27 -14.57 7.41
C THR A 139 -4.15 -15.53 7.77
N LEU A 140 -4.15 -16.74 7.20
CA LEU A 140 -3.09 -17.72 7.36
C LEU A 140 -1.79 -17.23 6.67
N THR A 141 -1.94 -16.78 5.44
CA THR A 141 -0.83 -16.20 4.66
C THR A 141 -0.25 -14.97 5.36
N ALA A 142 -1.10 -14.08 5.85
CA ALA A 142 -0.69 -12.86 6.57
C ALA A 142 0.08 -13.19 7.86
N LEU A 143 -0.39 -14.15 8.65
CA LEU A 143 0.33 -14.58 9.86
C LEU A 143 1.68 -15.21 9.51
N ALA A 144 1.73 -16.05 8.49
CA ALA A 144 2.97 -16.69 8.06
C ALA A 144 3.99 -15.66 7.54
N ALA A 145 3.55 -14.70 6.73
CA ALA A 145 4.39 -13.63 6.20
C ALA A 145 4.92 -12.74 7.33
N SER A 146 4.04 -12.24 8.22
CA SER A 146 4.43 -11.37 9.32
C SER A 146 5.37 -12.04 10.33
N SER A 147 5.30 -13.38 10.46
CA SER A 147 6.20 -14.16 11.33
C SER A 147 7.52 -14.54 10.65
N THR A 148 7.70 -14.23 9.37
CA THR A 148 8.88 -14.66 8.58
C THR A 148 9.67 -13.48 8.02
N LEU A 149 8.96 -12.46 7.52
CA LEU A 149 9.54 -11.33 6.82
C LEU A 149 9.85 -10.17 7.76
N ASN A 150 10.84 -9.34 7.38
CA ASN A 150 11.02 -8.05 8.04
C ASN A 150 9.93 -7.08 7.57
N MET A 151 8.87 -6.95 8.36
CA MET A 151 7.68 -6.17 8.00
C MET A 151 7.94 -4.65 7.90
N ALA A 152 9.08 -4.15 8.37
CA ALA A 152 9.51 -2.76 8.19
C ALA A 152 10.30 -2.54 6.87
N ALA A 153 10.65 -3.61 6.15
CA ALA A 153 11.34 -3.51 4.87
C ALA A 153 10.40 -3.00 3.77
N THR A 154 10.99 -2.43 2.73
CA THR A 154 10.34 -1.99 1.49
C THR A 154 10.72 -2.90 0.32
N LEU A 155 9.98 -2.80 -0.76
CA LEU A 155 10.24 -3.47 -2.04
C LEU A 155 10.72 -2.40 -3.02
N ASP A 156 12.03 -2.36 -3.27
CA ASP A 156 12.60 -1.30 -4.10
C ASP A 156 12.48 -1.63 -5.58
N THR A 157 12.14 -0.63 -6.40
CA THR A 157 12.26 -0.69 -7.86
C THR A 157 13.49 0.11 -8.26
N GLN A 158 14.43 -0.54 -8.93
CA GLN A 158 15.79 -0.07 -9.15
C GLN A 158 16.16 -0.02 -10.63
N VAL A 159 17.02 0.91 -11.02
CA VAL A 159 17.55 1.02 -12.39
C VAL A 159 19.05 0.81 -12.38
N PHE A 160 19.52 -0.10 -13.21
CA PHE A 160 20.94 -0.42 -13.40
C PHE A 160 21.40 0.02 -14.76
N LEU A 161 22.61 0.54 -14.86
CA LEU A 161 23.25 0.95 -16.13
C LEU A 161 24.30 -0.08 -16.53
N THR A 162 24.20 -0.56 -17.76
CA THR A 162 25.26 -1.32 -18.45
C THR A 162 25.77 -0.48 -19.62
N GLN A 163 27.02 -0.06 -19.56
CA GLN A 163 27.66 0.70 -20.63
C GLN A 163 28.14 -0.24 -21.74
N SER A 164 28.00 0.23 -22.99
CA SER A 164 28.40 -0.51 -24.17
C SER A 164 29.63 0.15 -24.81
N ASP A 165 30.61 -0.65 -25.19
CA ASP A 165 31.80 -0.16 -25.90
C ASP A 165 31.53 0.12 -27.39
N THR A 166 30.46 -0.41 -27.97
CA THR A 166 30.23 -0.43 -29.42
C THR A 166 28.81 -0.04 -29.85
N GLY A 167 27.92 0.28 -28.92
CA GLY A 167 26.49 0.59 -29.21
C GLY A 167 25.90 1.49 -28.15
N SER A 168 24.59 1.59 -28.12
CA SER A 168 23.89 2.36 -27.09
C SER A 168 23.97 1.67 -25.73
N ASP A 169 24.06 2.47 -24.69
CA ASP A 169 24.03 2.01 -23.30
C ASP A 169 22.65 1.41 -22.97
N THR A 170 22.62 0.51 -22.01
CA THR A 170 21.39 -0.16 -21.60
C THR A 170 21.05 0.17 -20.14
N VAL A 171 19.84 0.60 -19.88
CA VAL A 171 19.27 0.65 -18.53
C VAL A 171 18.37 -0.55 -18.29
N THR A 172 18.55 -1.24 -17.17
CA THR A 172 17.71 -2.37 -16.78
C THR A 172 16.90 -2.00 -15.54
N LEU A 173 15.58 -1.96 -15.70
CA LEU A 173 14.62 -1.77 -14.61
C LEU A 173 14.45 -3.09 -13.88
N LYS A 174 14.68 -3.13 -12.57
CA LYS A 174 14.53 -4.32 -11.73
C LYS A 174 13.51 -4.09 -10.64
N GLY A 175 12.46 -4.90 -10.65
CA GLY A 175 11.51 -4.96 -9.54
C GLY A 175 11.94 -5.96 -8.48
N ASN A 176 11.62 -5.67 -7.23
CA ASN A 176 11.81 -6.57 -6.09
C ASN A 176 10.46 -6.94 -5.43
N GLY A 177 9.36 -6.85 -6.19
CA GLY A 177 8.02 -7.24 -5.77
C GLY A 177 7.04 -6.10 -5.56
N ASP A 178 7.39 -4.83 -5.85
CA ASP A 178 6.41 -3.75 -5.72
C ASP A 178 5.35 -3.82 -6.82
N MET A 179 4.20 -4.40 -6.49
CA MET A 179 3.04 -4.47 -7.39
C MET A 179 2.07 -3.28 -7.21
N LEU A 180 2.43 -2.28 -6.41
CA LEU A 180 1.63 -1.08 -6.16
C LEU A 180 2.31 0.21 -6.63
N LEU A 181 3.13 0.14 -7.69
CA LEU A 181 3.75 1.33 -8.30
C LEU A 181 2.69 2.30 -8.85
N SER A 182 3.00 3.60 -8.83
CA SER A 182 2.29 4.62 -9.59
C SER A 182 2.97 4.87 -10.94
N ALA A 183 2.21 5.18 -11.97
CA ALA A 183 2.76 5.74 -13.22
C ALA A 183 3.25 7.19 -13.04
N GLY A 184 2.77 7.90 -12.02
CA GLY A 184 3.11 9.29 -11.68
C GLY A 184 4.31 9.43 -10.76
N ASP A 185 4.31 10.52 -9.99
CA ASP A 185 5.31 10.77 -8.95
C ASP A 185 5.07 9.87 -7.74
N SER A 186 6.14 9.67 -6.96
CA SER A 186 6.06 9.00 -5.66
C SER A 186 5.21 9.81 -4.70
N ASP A 187 4.33 9.14 -3.94
CA ASP A 187 3.44 9.77 -2.98
C ASP A 187 3.60 9.13 -1.59
N ALA A 188 4.21 9.87 -0.66
CA ALA A 188 4.48 9.38 0.68
C ALA A 188 3.23 9.18 1.55
N ASP A 189 2.11 9.77 1.17
CA ASP A 189 0.86 9.73 1.95
C ASP A 189 0.00 8.50 1.62
N HIS A 190 0.34 7.76 0.56
CA HIS A 190 -0.39 6.59 0.10
C HIS A 190 0.43 5.29 0.18
N ILE A 191 -0.24 4.15 0.25
CA ILE A 191 0.36 2.82 0.13
C ILE A 191 0.50 2.46 -1.34
N ASN A 192 -0.62 2.54 -2.07
CA ASN A 192 -0.66 2.35 -3.52
C ASN A 192 -0.14 3.62 -4.21
N GLY A 193 0.97 3.52 -4.92
CA GLY A 193 1.67 4.65 -5.54
C GLY A 193 2.72 5.31 -4.64
N ARG A 194 3.07 4.70 -3.49
CA ARG A 194 4.20 5.17 -2.66
C ARG A 194 5.46 5.34 -3.49
N ALA A 195 5.77 4.37 -4.33
CA ALA A 195 6.83 4.44 -5.32
C ALA A 195 6.25 4.83 -6.69
N GLY A 196 6.78 5.89 -7.30
CA GLY A 196 6.32 6.43 -8.57
C GLY A 196 7.35 6.30 -9.69
N LEU A 197 6.88 5.84 -10.85
CA LEU A 197 7.74 5.64 -12.03
C LEU A 197 8.24 6.97 -12.61
N ASN A 198 7.48 8.08 -12.50
CA ASN A 198 7.94 9.38 -12.94
C ASN A 198 9.12 9.88 -12.10
N THR A 199 9.04 9.72 -10.78
CA THR A 199 10.16 10.03 -9.86
C THR A 199 11.40 9.18 -10.20
N LEU A 200 11.21 7.88 -10.48
CA LEU A 200 12.31 6.99 -10.87
C LEU A 200 12.91 7.40 -12.23
N ALA A 201 12.07 7.74 -13.23
CA ALA A 201 12.52 8.16 -14.55
C ALA A 201 13.29 9.49 -14.48
N GLN A 202 12.81 10.46 -13.72
CA GLN A 202 13.51 11.72 -13.49
C GLN A 202 14.89 11.52 -12.86
N ALA A 203 14.97 10.70 -11.81
CA ALA A 203 16.24 10.37 -11.16
C ALA A 203 17.19 9.64 -12.10
N THR A 204 16.66 8.71 -12.92
CA THR A 204 17.43 7.98 -13.92
C THR A 204 17.97 8.94 -15.00
N ALA A 205 17.12 9.81 -15.57
CA ALA A 205 17.53 10.79 -16.57
C ALA A 205 18.63 11.73 -16.04
N ALA A 206 18.50 12.19 -14.78
CA ALA A 206 19.54 13.00 -14.13
C ALA A 206 20.86 12.24 -13.99
N ALA A 207 20.82 10.96 -13.60
CA ALA A 207 22.00 10.11 -13.46
C ALA A 207 22.69 9.82 -14.81
N LEU A 208 21.90 9.67 -15.90
CA LEU A 208 22.40 9.50 -17.25
C LEU A 208 23.03 10.81 -17.78
N ALA A 209 22.37 11.95 -17.56
CA ALA A 209 22.88 13.27 -17.96
C ALA A 209 24.24 13.59 -17.34
N GLN A 210 24.47 13.25 -16.06
CA GLN A 210 25.76 13.39 -15.38
C GLN A 210 26.89 12.57 -16.05
N ARG A 211 26.52 11.54 -16.82
CA ARG A 211 27.45 10.68 -17.59
C ARG A 211 27.54 11.04 -19.06
N GLY A 212 26.78 12.07 -19.51
CA GLY A 212 26.70 12.47 -20.91
C GLY A 212 25.91 11.50 -21.80
N ILE A 213 25.09 10.61 -21.19
CA ILE A 213 24.29 9.61 -21.89
C ILE A 213 22.91 10.22 -22.19
N THR A 214 22.54 10.25 -23.46
CA THR A 214 21.25 10.80 -23.95
C THR A 214 20.39 9.77 -24.66
N THR A 215 20.95 8.58 -24.94
CA THR A 215 20.28 7.49 -25.68
C THR A 215 20.55 6.18 -24.98
N VAL A 216 19.51 5.37 -24.79
CA VAL A 216 19.59 4.07 -24.12
C VAL A 216 18.65 3.04 -24.73
N HIS A 217 18.97 1.76 -24.54
CA HIS A 217 18.01 0.67 -24.57
C HIS A 217 17.42 0.48 -23.17
N VAL A 218 16.15 0.07 -23.08
CA VAL A 218 15.49 -0.27 -21.81
C VAL A 218 15.27 -1.78 -21.75
N ASN A 219 15.77 -2.40 -20.69
CA ASN A 219 15.45 -3.77 -20.31
C ASN A 219 14.67 -3.78 -18.99
N TYR A 220 13.98 -4.90 -18.71
CA TYR A 220 13.35 -5.12 -17.42
C TYR A 220 13.62 -6.51 -16.89
N ASP A 221 13.88 -6.60 -15.60
CA ASP A 221 14.12 -7.85 -14.86
C ASP A 221 12.88 -8.23 -14.08
N ASP A 222 12.18 -9.25 -14.56
CA ASP A 222 11.00 -9.84 -13.92
C ASP A 222 11.29 -11.30 -13.49
N THR A 223 12.51 -11.58 -13.02
CA THR A 223 12.94 -12.94 -12.66
C THR A 223 12.66 -13.30 -11.21
N LEU A 224 12.28 -12.34 -10.35
CA LEU A 224 12.14 -12.53 -8.89
C LEU A 224 11.33 -13.77 -8.52
N PHE A 225 10.19 -13.99 -9.20
CA PHE A 225 9.26 -15.08 -8.88
C PHE A 225 9.38 -16.29 -9.84
N GLY A 226 10.44 -16.36 -10.65
CA GLY A 226 10.66 -17.47 -11.58
C GLY A 226 9.57 -17.58 -12.65
N ASP A 227 9.43 -18.75 -13.26
CA ASP A 227 8.52 -18.97 -14.39
C ASP A 227 7.13 -19.50 -13.98
N SER A 228 7.04 -20.20 -12.84
CA SER A 228 5.76 -20.72 -12.34
C SER A 228 5.09 -19.68 -11.43
N ARG A 229 4.14 -18.90 -11.97
CA ARG A 229 3.59 -17.72 -11.29
C ARG A 229 2.10 -17.81 -10.96
N ILE A 230 1.39 -18.73 -11.57
CA ILE A 230 -0.06 -18.86 -11.47
C ILE A 230 -0.39 -20.17 -10.78
N PRO A 231 -1.16 -20.17 -9.67
CA PRO A 231 -1.66 -21.37 -9.03
C PRO A 231 -2.38 -22.28 -10.03
N THR A 232 -2.20 -23.60 -9.89
CA THR A 232 -2.69 -24.58 -10.84
C THR A 232 -4.21 -24.46 -11.10
N GLY A 233 -5.01 -24.16 -10.08
CA GLY A 233 -6.47 -24.01 -10.19
C GLY A 233 -6.92 -22.72 -10.87
N LEU A 234 -6.02 -21.76 -11.09
CA LEU A 234 -6.29 -20.50 -11.78
C LEU A 234 -5.67 -20.43 -13.19
N ARG A 235 -4.99 -21.49 -13.61
CA ARG A 235 -4.19 -21.53 -14.84
C ARG A 235 -4.94 -22.22 -15.98
N ASN A 236 -4.99 -21.59 -17.16
CA ASN A 236 -5.55 -22.17 -18.37
C ASN A 236 -4.54 -23.13 -19.07
N ALA A 237 -4.97 -23.78 -20.13
CA ALA A 237 -4.15 -24.73 -20.88
C ALA A 237 -2.93 -24.08 -21.55
N ASP A 238 -2.99 -22.80 -21.88
CA ASP A 238 -1.92 -22.04 -22.52
C ASP A 238 -0.92 -21.45 -21.51
N GLY A 239 -1.14 -21.70 -20.21
CA GLY A 239 -0.27 -21.25 -19.12
C GLY A 239 -0.61 -19.86 -18.55
N GLY A 240 -1.60 -19.16 -19.09
CA GLY A 240 -2.12 -17.89 -18.60
C GLY A 240 -3.19 -18.06 -17.50
N VAL A 241 -3.72 -16.95 -16.99
CA VAL A 241 -4.85 -16.96 -16.07
C VAL A 241 -6.13 -17.37 -16.79
N LEU A 242 -6.98 -18.19 -16.17
CA LEU A 242 -8.32 -18.51 -16.67
C LEU A 242 -9.15 -17.22 -16.81
N GLY A 243 -9.89 -17.07 -17.92
CA GLY A 243 -10.61 -15.85 -18.26
C GLY A 243 -11.59 -15.37 -17.18
N GLU A 244 -12.23 -16.29 -16.45
CA GLU A 244 -13.15 -16.01 -15.35
C GLU A 244 -12.47 -15.38 -14.10
N TYR A 245 -11.11 -15.45 -14.01
CA TYR A 245 -10.34 -14.91 -12.89
C TYR A 245 -9.55 -13.66 -13.26
N THR A 246 -9.56 -13.17 -14.50
CA THR A 246 -8.73 -12.04 -14.95
C THR A 246 -9.05 -10.70 -14.27
N THR A 247 -10.23 -10.55 -13.69
CA THR A 247 -10.60 -9.40 -12.86
C THR A 247 -10.23 -9.57 -11.38
N TYR A 248 -9.88 -10.80 -10.95
CA TYR A 248 -9.60 -11.14 -9.55
C TYR A 248 -8.14 -11.49 -9.29
N PHE A 249 -7.39 -11.82 -10.34
CA PHE A 249 -6.01 -12.27 -10.22
C PHE A 249 -5.18 -11.95 -11.48
N THR A 250 -3.97 -11.49 -11.29
CA THR A 250 -2.92 -11.49 -12.30
C THR A 250 -1.72 -12.29 -11.79
N SER A 251 -0.86 -12.74 -12.69
CA SER A 251 0.34 -13.47 -12.29
C SER A 251 1.24 -12.61 -11.41
N VAL A 252 1.75 -13.20 -10.32
CA VAL A 252 2.71 -12.50 -9.46
C VAL A 252 3.92 -12.07 -10.28
N SER A 253 4.30 -10.81 -10.17
CA SER A 253 5.36 -10.17 -10.96
C SER A 253 6.31 -9.40 -10.05
N SER A 254 7.53 -9.16 -10.50
CA SER A 254 8.49 -8.36 -9.74
C SER A 254 8.07 -6.89 -9.60
N MET A 255 7.12 -6.42 -10.42
CA MET A 255 6.62 -5.05 -10.42
C MET A 255 5.28 -4.95 -11.17
N ALA A 256 4.39 -4.07 -10.72
CA ALA A 256 3.15 -3.72 -11.41
C ALA A 256 2.71 -2.30 -11.05
N ILE A 257 2.08 -1.61 -11.98
CA ILE A 257 1.36 -0.36 -11.71
C ILE A 257 0.01 -0.75 -11.13
N ASP A 258 -0.29 -0.28 -9.91
CA ASP A 258 -1.60 -0.44 -9.24
C ASP A 258 -2.15 -1.88 -9.33
N GLY A 259 -1.32 -2.89 -9.06
CA GLY A 259 -1.72 -4.29 -9.14
C GLY A 259 -2.13 -4.76 -10.54
N GLY A 260 -1.78 -4.02 -11.58
CA GLY A 260 -2.18 -4.30 -12.97
C GLY A 260 -3.57 -3.81 -13.34
N ARG A 261 -4.27 -3.02 -12.50
CA ARG A 261 -5.64 -2.54 -12.74
C ARG A 261 -5.75 -1.68 -13.98
N GLN A 262 -6.68 -2.01 -14.85
CA GLN A 262 -6.98 -1.28 -16.09
C GLN A 262 -8.33 -0.56 -15.94
N TYR A 263 -8.27 0.73 -15.76
CA TYR A 263 -9.45 1.57 -15.55
C TYR A 263 -10.08 2.00 -16.88
N SER A 264 -11.36 2.31 -16.83
CA SER A 264 -12.15 2.77 -17.98
C SER A 264 -13.17 3.83 -17.55
N ASP A 265 -13.84 4.47 -18.51
CA ASP A 265 -14.90 5.43 -18.22
C ASP A 265 -16.07 4.82 -17.40
N SER A 266 -16.34 3.51 -17.60
CA SER A 266 -17.36 2.78 -16.83
C SER A 266 -16.88 2.30 -15.46
N MET A 267 -15.58 2.23 -15.26
CA MET A 267 -14.93 1.84 -14.00
C MET A 267 -13.69 2.72 -13.79
N PRO A 268 -13.88 3.98 -13.36
CA PRO A 268 -12.78 4.93 -13.18
C PRO A 268 -11.92 4.56 -11.97
N ALA A 269 -10.67 5.01 -12.01
CA ALA A 269 -9.79 4.92 -10.85
C ALA A 269 -10.40 5.65 -9.64
N PRO A 270 -10.24 5.13 -8.42
CA PRO A 270 -10.64 5.83 -7.21
C PRO A 270 -9.82 7.13 -7.05
N THR A 271 -10.43 8.16 -6.48
CA THR A 271 -9.74 9.42 -6.21
C THR A 271 -8.61 9.26 -5.19
N ASN A 272 -8.84 8.43 -4.18
CA ASN A 272 -7.79 7.99 -3.25
C ASN A 272 -7.29 6.62 -3.72
N PRO A 273 -6.01 6.48 -4.10
CA PRO A 273 -5.47 5.22 -4.61
C PRO A 273 -5.53 4.07 -3.60
N ASP A 274 -5.68 4.38 -2.30
CA ASP A 274 -5.83 3.38 -1.24
C ASP A 274 -7.29 2.94 -1.02
N ASP A 275 -8.26 3.46 -1.79
CA ASP A 275 -9.64 3.02 -1.74
C ASP A 275 -9.88 1.81 -2.67
N SER A 276 -10.97 1.08 -2.42
CA SER A 276 -11.33 -0.05 -3.27
C SER A 276 -11.72 0.39 -4.68
N ALA A 277 -11.06 -0.17 -5.68
CA ALA A 277 -11.28 0.09 -7.10
C ALA A 277 -12.41 -0.76 -7.74
N GLY A 278 -13.10 -1.58 -6.96
CA GLY A 278 -13.97 -2.63 -7.53
C GLY A 278 -13.13 -3.75 -8.15
N TYR A 279 -13.56 -4.29 -9.28
CA TYR A 279 -12.90 -5.40 -9.98
C TYR A 279 -12.69 -5.06 -11.47
N PRO A 280 -11.84 -4.07 -11.81
CA PRO A 280 -11.48 -3.82 -13.20
C PRO A 280 -10.66 -5.01 -13.74
N GLU A 281 -10.57 -5.12 -15.07
CA GLU A 281 -9.65 -6.07 -15.69
C GLU A 281 -8.22 -5.83 -15.19
N LEU A 282 -7.47 -6.91 -15.00
CA LEU A 282 -6.07 -6.83 -14.60
C LEU A 282 -5.17 -7.18 -15.80
N SER A 283 -4.17 -6.35 -16.06
CA SER A 283 -3.13 -6.67 -17.03
C SER A 283 -2.44 -7.98 -16.63
N GLN A 284 -2.25 -8.85 -17.62
CA GLN A 284 -1.53 -10.11 -17.44
C GLN A 284 -0.04 -10.00 -17.82
N HIS A 285 0.45 -8.77 -18.11
CA HIS A 285 1.81 -8.45 -18.54
C HIS A 285 2.41 -7.30 -17.73
N THR A 286 2.16 -7.26 -16.43
CA THR A 286 2.40 -6.13 -15.54
C THR A 286 3.82 -5.57 -15.58
N ALA A 287 4.86 -6.43 -15.60
CA ALA A 287 6.26 -5.95 -15.67
C ALA A 287 6.58 -5.29 -17.02
N ALA A 288 6.04 -5.82 -18.12
CA ALA A 288 6.21 -5.20 -19.45
C ALA A 288 5.50 -3.84 -19.53
N ASP A 289 4.30 -3.72 -18.92
CA ASP A 289 3.56 -2.45 -18.85
C ASP A 289 4.32 -1.40 -18.04
N VAL A 290 4.94 -1.81 -16.93
CA VAL A 290 5.82 -0.95 -16.12
C VAL A 290 7.00 -0.46 -16.97
N ALA A 291 7.66 -1.35 -17.70
CA ALA A 291 8.81 -1.02 -18.54
C ALA A 291 8.44 -0.09 -19.72
N ALA A 292 7.30 -0.33 -20.35
CA ALA A 292 6.77 0.55 -21.41
C ALA A 292 6.45 1.95 -20.87
N THR A 293 5.76 2.03 -19.70
CA THR A 293 5.47 3.30 -19.05
C THR A 293 6.75 4.04 -18.67
N PHE A 294 7.71 3.36 -18.06
CA PHE A 294 9.00 3.93 -17.68
C PHE A 294 9.79 4.46 -18.90
N SER A 295 9.77 3.74 -20.03
CA SER A 295 10.39 4.18 -21.27
C SER A 295 9.79 5.48 -21.80
N GLY A 296 8.46 5.59 -21.79
CA GLY A 296 7.76 6.82 -22.18
C GLY A 296 8.08 8.00 -21.25
N LEU A 297 8.24 7.75 -19.96
CA LEU A 297 8.64 8.76 -18.99
C LEU A 297 10.09 9.19 -19.16
N LEU A 298 11.02 8.29 -19.46
CA LEU A 298 12.41 8.65 -19.82
C LEU A 298 12.45 9.58 -21.03
N GLN A 299 11.63 9.31 -22.07
CA GLN A 299 11.52 10.17 -23.24
C GLN A 299 11.00 11.57 -22.89
N GLN A 300 10.03 11.68 -21.99
CA GLN A 300 9.54 12.97 -21.46
C GLN A 300 10.63 13.74 -20.71
N HIS A 301 11.57 13.04 -20.07
CA HIS A 301 12.74 13.62 -19.41
C HIS A 301 13.97 13.79 -20.33
N GLY A 302 13.78 13.70 -21.66
CA GLY A 302 14.80 14.02 -22.67
C GLY A 302 15.80 12.90 -22.97
N ILE A 303 15.52 11.67 -22.57
CA ILE A 303 16.33 10.50 -22.92
C ILE A 303 15.71 9.80 -24.15
N THR A 304 16.49 9.56 -25.18
CA THR A 304 16.04 8.76 -26.32
C THR A 304 16.05 7.28 -25.97
N VAL A 305 14.93 6.60 -26.15
CA VAL A 305 14.80 5.14 -26.03
C VAL A 305 14.71 4.53 -27.42
N GLU A 306 15.65 3.65 -27.79
CA GLU A 306 15.83 3.21 -29.21
C GLU A 306 14.93 2.05 -29.63
N ALA A 307 14.39 1.27 -28.67
CA ALA A 307 13.56 0.10 -28.98
C ALA A 307 12.53 -0.14 -27.87
N GLU A 308 11.57 -1.01 -28.16
CA GLU A 308 10.66 -1.52 -27.13
C GLU A 308 11.44 -2.24 -26.01
N PRO A 309 11.01 -2.12 -24.75
CA PRO A 309 11.66 -2.78 -23.64
C PRO A 309 11.71 -4.30 -23.78
N ALA A 310 12.85 -4.89 -23.42
CA ALA A 310 13.04 -6.34 -23.48
C ALA A 310 13.27 -6.96 -22.10
N ALA A 311 12.78 -8.19 -21.91
CA ALA A 311 12.97 -8.92 -20.65
C ALA A 311 14.40 -9.46 -20.55
N HIS A 312 15.20 -8.93 -19.64
CA HIS A 312 16.57 -9.38 -19.34
C HIS A 312 16.90 -9.18 -17.87
N ALA A 313 17.60 -10.12 -17.27
CA ALA A 313 18.05 -10.02 -15.90
C ALA A 313 19.00 -8.83 -15.69
N ALA A 314 18.86 -8.15 -14.57
CA ALA A 314 19.74 -7.06 -14.17
C ALA A 314 21.17 -7.55 -13.91
N PRO A 315 22.20 -6.71 -14.13
CA PRO A 315 23.59 -7.10 -13.89
C PRO A 315 23.83 -7.37 -12.41
N GLN A 316 24.42 -8.55 -12.12
CA GLN A 316 24.71 -8.94 -10.73
C GLN A 316 25.88 -8.12 -10.17
N GLY A 317 25.76 -7.73 -8.90
CA GLY A 317 26.82 -7.02 -8.18
C GLY A 317 27.01 -5.54 -8.58
N ALA A 318 26.20 -5.03 -9.53
CA ALA A 318 26.20 -3.61 -9.87
C ALA A 318 25.39 -2.80 -8.84
N SER A 319 25.76 -1.53 -8.66
CA SER A 319 24.97 -0.58 -7.88
C SER A 319 23.92 0.08 -8.78
N PRO A 320 22.67 0.27 -8.32
CA PRO A 320 21.67 0.98 -9.08
C PRO A 320 22.05 2.46 -9.26
N ILE A 321 21.68 3.03 -10.38
CA ILE A 321 21.86 4.48 -10.66
C ILE A 321 20.67 5.30 -10.18
N ALA A 322 19.51 4.68 -9.96
CA ALA A 322 18.31 5.27 -9.40
C ALA A 322 17.48 4.18 -8.70
N SER A 323 16.67 4.57 -7.72
CA SER A 323 15.77 3.69 -6.98
C SER A 323 14.58 4.46 -6.42
N VAL A 324 13.44 3.80 -6.31
CA VAL A 324 12.27 4.22 -5.52
C VAL A 324 11.86 3.07 -4.62
N SER A 325 11.28 3.38 -3.45
CA SER A 325 10.90 2.39 -2.45
C SER A 325 9.38 2.36 -2.26
N SER A 326 8.80 1.17 -2.20
CA SER A 326 7.38 0.95 -1.88
C SER A 326 7.03 1.44 -0.46
N ALA A 327 5.76 1.34 -0.10
CA ALA A 327 5.34 1.26 1.30
C ALA A 327 6.01 0.07 2.00
N THR A 328 6.02 0.06 3.32
CA THR A 328 6.55 -1.08 4.08
C THR A 328 5.73 -2.34 3.84
N LEU A 329 6.34 -3.51 4.00
CA LEU A 329 5.62 -4.79 3.91
C LEU A 329 4.42 -4.85 4.86
N SER A 330 4.50 -4.21 6.04
CA SER A 330 3.36 -4.09 6.97
C SER A 330 2.19 -3.33 6.37
N GLU A 331 2.45 -2.21 5.70
CA GLU A 331 1.43 -1.39 5.05
C GLU A 331 0.82 -2.12 3.84
N ILE A 332 1.65 -2.78 3.00
CA ILE A 332 1.20 -3.58 1.85
C ILE A 332 0.37 -4.78 2.33
N LEU A 333 0.77 -5.44 3.43
CA LEU A 333 -0.01 -6.53 4.03
C LEU A 333 -1.38 -6.04 4.50
N ALA A 334 -1.44 -4.86 5.11
CA ALA A 334 -2.70 -4.24 5.51
C ALA A 334 -3.58 -3.90 4.30
N PHE A 335 -2.99 -3.37 3.23
CA PHE A 335 -3.68 -3.13 1.96
C PHE A 335 -4.27 -4.44 1.41
N MET A 336 -3.46 -5.49 1.29
CA MET A 336 -3.88 -6.82 0.84
C MET A 336 -5.09 -7.37 1.62
N LEU A 337 -5.04 -7.29 2.97
CA LEU A 337 -6.13 -7.79 3.81
C LEU A 337 -7.41 -6.95 3.70
N ARG A 338 -7.30 -5.62 3.65
CA ARG A 338 -8.43 -4.68 3.57
C ARG A 338 -9.14 -4.73 2.22
N HIS A 339 -8.39 -4.86 1.13
CA HIS A 339 -8.93 -4.99 -0.23
C HIS A 339 -9.24 -6.45 -0.61
N SER A 340 -8.79 -7.39 0.21
CA SER A 340 -8.89 -8.82 -0.10
C SER A 340 -8.18 -9.19 -1.42
N ASP A 341 -7.04 -8.54 -1.69
CA ASP A 341 -6.29 -8.69 -2.94
C ASP A 341 -5.69 -10.10 -3.05
N ASN A 342 -6.03 -10.79 -4.14
CA ASN A 342 -5.62 -12.18 -4.33
C ASN A 342 -4.17 -12.27 -4.82
N THR A 343 -3.76 -11.34 -5.69
CA THR A 343 -2.41 -11.32 -6.25
C THR A 343 -1.38 -11.00 -5.17
N LEU A 344 -1.64 -9.97 -4.35
CA LEU A 344 -0.76 -9.63 -3.22
C LEU A 344 -0.71 -10.76 -2.17
N ALA A 345 -1.82 -11.50 -1.97
CA ALA A 345 -1.80 -12.64 -1.06
C ALA A 345 -0.88 -13.76 -1.58
N GLU A 346 -0.93 -14.05 -2.88
CA GLU A 346 -0.01 -14.99 -3.52
C GLU A 346 1.43 -14.47 -3.43
N GLU A 347 1.66 -13.20 -3.66
CA GLU A 347 2.96 -12.56 -3.52
C GLU A 347 3.55 -12.70 -2.12
N PHE A 348 2.78 -12.42 -1.06
CA PHE A 348 3.24 -12.64 0.32
C PHE A 348 3.59 -14.10 0.61
N GLY A 349 2.83 -15.03 0.04
CA GLY A 349 3.18 -16.45 0.06
C GLY A 349 4.51 -16.73 -0.61
N ARG A 350 4.76 -16.13 -1.79
CA ARG A 350 6.01 -16.26 -2.55
C ARG A 350 7.20 -15.64 -1.83
N LEU A 351 7.06 -14.43 -1.28
CA LEU A 351 8.09 -13.80 -0.45
C LEU A 351 8.42 -14.66 0.77
N THR A 352 7.42 -15.26 1.41
CA THR A 352 7.61 -16.19 2.52
C THR A 352 8.39 -17.42 2.07
N ALA A 353 8.08 -18.00 0.90
CA ALA A 353 8.80 -19.13 0.34
C ALA A 353 10.27 -18.80 0.05
N LEU A 354 10.53 -17.64 -0.57
CA LEU A 354 11.90 -17.17 -0.85
C LEU A 354 12.70 -16.99 0.44
N ALA A 355 12.12 -16.35 1.46
CA ALA A 355 12.77 -16.13 2.76
C ALA A 355 13.09 -17.45 3.48
N ARG A 356 12.35 -18.52 3.19
CA ARG A 356 12.54 -19.85 3.77
C ARG A 356 13.31 -20.82 2.88
N SER A 357 13.81 -20.34 1.74
CA SER A 357 14.50 -21.19 0.73
C SER A 357 13.65 -22.36 0.25
N GLU A 358 12.34 -22.19 0.18
CA GLU A 358 11.42 -23.13 -0.47
C GLU A 358 11.37 -22.88 -1.98
N ASN A 359 10.76 -23.79 -2.73
CA ASN A 359 10.64 -23.63 -4.18
C ASN A 359 9.94 -22.32 -4.53
N ASN A 360 10.49 -21.61 -5.52
CA ASN A 360 9.92 -20.38 -6.04
C ASN A 360 8.75 -20.68 -7.01
N SER A 361 7.66 -21.19 -6.45
CA SER A 361 6.44 -21.57 -7.14
C SER A 361 5.20 -21.41 -6.23
N PRO A 362 3.97 -21.42 -6.75
CA PRO A 362 2.76 -21.41 -5.93
C PRO A 362 2.70 -22.54 -4.90
N GLU A 363 3.15 -23.75 -5.27
CA GLU A 363 3.21 -24.92 -4.38
C GLU A 363 4.25 -24.69 -3.26
N GLY A 364 5.39 -24.05 -3.59
CA GLY A 364 6.39 -23.66 -2.59
C GLY A 364 5.86 -22.60 -1.64
N ALA A 365 5.04 -21.66 -2.12
CA ALA A 365 4.39 -20.64 -1.31
C ALA A 365 3.43 -21.25 -0.29
N THR A 366 2.50 -22.10 -0.73
CA THR A 366 1.55 -22.78 0.15
C THR A 366 2.25 -23.71 1.15
N LYS A 367 3.33 -24.41 0.71
CA LYS A 367 4.17 -25.22 1.60
C LYS A 367 4.85 -24.36 2.67
N ALA A 368 5.41 -23.21 2.30
CA ALA A 368 6.07 -22.29 3.23
C ALA A 368 5.08 -21.79 4.29
N VAL A 369 3.90 -21.34 3.88
CA VAL A 369 2.84 -20.89 4.78
C VAL A 369 2.47 -22.01 5.77
N ARG A 370 2.15 -23.20 5.28
CA ARG A 370 1.81 -24.36 6.14
C ARG A 370 2.93 -24.69 7.13
N THR A 371 4.17 -24.64 6.69
CA THR A 371 5.34 -24.94 7.54
C THR A 371 5.46 -23.90 8.67
N VAL A 372 5.28 -22.61 8.36
CA VAL A 372 5.31 -21.54 9.38
C VAL A 372 4.19 -21.72 10.39
N LEU A 373 2.95 -21.97 9.94
CA LEU A 373 1.81 -22.24 10.84
C LEU A 373 2.07 -23.41 11.77
N GLY A 374 2.61 -24.51 11.25
CA GLY A 374 2.99 -25.68 12.07
C GLY A 374 4.06 -25.33 13.11
N ASN A 375 5.06 -24.52 12.76
CA ASN A 375 6.09 -24.06 13.70
C ASN A 375 5.50 -23.15 14.79
N LEU A 376 4.49 -22.36 14.46
CA LEU A 376 3.72 -21.52 15.41
C LEU A 376 2.73 -22.33 16.26
N LYS A 377 2.66 -23.68 16.07
CA LYS A 377 1.75 -24.59 16.77
C LYS A 377 0.27 -24.32 16.45
N ILE A 378 -0.02 -23.76 15.29
CA ILE A 378 -1.39 -23.70 14.77
C ILE A 378 -1.78 -25.12 14.32
N ASP A 379 -2.97 -25.57 14.72
CA ASP A 379 -3.51 -26.84 14.23
C ASP A 379 -3.89 -26.71 12.76
N ILE A 380 -3.16 -27.44 11.90
CA ILE A 380 -3.35 -27.46 10.45
C ILE A 380 -4.01 -28.76 9.96
N ASN A 381 -4.62 -29.55 10.85
CA ASN A 381 -5.39 -30.72 10.43
C ASN A 381 -6.58 -30.29 9.56
N GLY A 382 -6.75 -30.97 8.42
CA GLY A 382 -7.76 -30.60 7.43
C GLY A 382 -7.44 -29.36 6.58
N LEU A 383 -6.24 -28.76 6.74
CA LEU A 383 -5.80 -27.64 5.91
C LEU A 383 -5.26 -28.13 4.56
N THR A 384 -5.91 -27.75 3.49
CA THR A 384 -5.41 -27.79 2.11
C THR A 384 -5.38 -26.38 1.55
N MET A 385 -4.26 -25.95 1.00
CA MET A 385 -4.10 -24.66 0.35
C MET A 385 -3.85 -24.88 -1.14
N ALA A 386 -4.80 -24.52 -1.98
CA ALA A 386 -4.65 -24.54 -3.43
C ALA A 386 -3.88 -23.28 -3.92
N ASP A 387 -3.97 -22.20 -3.15
CA ASP A 387 -3.20 -20.97 -3.29
C ASP A 387 -3.04 -20.28 -1.93
N CYS A 388 -2.45 -19.08 -1.90
CA CYS A 388 -2.29 -18.29 -0.69
C CYS A 388 -3.46 -17.31 -0.44
N SER A 389 -4.44 -17.23 -1.34
CA SER A 389 -5.53 -16.25 -1.32
C SER A 389 -6.88 -16.84 -0.92
N GLY A 390 -7.11 -18.13 -1.22
CA GLY A 390 -8.41 -18.80 -1.13
C GLY A 390 -9.33 -18.55 -2.33
N LEU A 391 -8.78 -18.05 -3.45
CA LEU A 391 -9.50 -17.89 -4.72
C LEU A 391 -9.54 -19.21 -5.51
N SER A 392 -8.40 -19.92 -5.55
CA SER A 392 -8.27 -21.16 -6.30
C SER A 392 -9.15 -22.27 -5.72
N PRO A 393 -9.94 -22.97 -6.54
CA PRO A 393 -10.73 -24.11 -6.09
C PRO A 393 -9.88 -25.19 -5.39
N GLY A 394 -10.47 -25.86 -4.39
CA GLY A 394 -9.85 -26.98 -3.68
C GLY A 394 -9.14 -26.59 -2.38
N SER A 395 -9.14 -25.30 -2.00
CA SER A 395 -8.72 -24.90 -0.67
C SER A 395 -9.72 -25.36 0.39
N GLN A 396 -9.23 -25.91 1.50
CA GLN A 396 -10.06 -26.34 2.64
C GLN A 396 -9.33 -26.06 3.96
N LEU A 397 -10.08 -25.72 4.99
CA LEU A 397 -9.60 -25.59 6.36
C LEU A 397 -10.72 -25.76 7.39
N THR A 398 -10.36 -25.93 8.64
CA THR A 398 -11.33 -25.96 9.75
C THR A 398 -11.45 -24.54 10.37
N VAL A 399 -12.61 -24.21 10.93
CA VAL A 399 -12.78 -22.96 11.68
C VAL A 399 -11.89 -22.91 12.92
N ARG A 400 -11.47 -24.08 13.46
CA ARG A 400 -10.46 -24.15 14.52
C ARG A 400 -9.11 -23.59 14.07
N THR A 401 -8.67 -23.92 12.84
CA THR A 401 -7.45 -23.35 12.27
C THR A 401 -7.56 -21.81 12.16
N LEU A 402 -8.70 -21.31 11.64
CA LEU A 402 -8.95 -19.87 11.56
C LEU A 402 -8.94 -19.20 12.94
N ALA A 403 -9.66 -19.76 13.92
CA ALA A 403 -9.71 -19.21 15.28
C ALA A 403 -8.33 -19.19 15.93
N ALA A 404 -7.54 -20.24 15.77
CA ALA A 404 -6.16 -20.30 16.30
C ALA A 404 -5.26 -19.20 15.69
N VAL A 405 -5.44 -18.86 14.39
CA VAL A 405 -4.79 -17.71 13.76
C VAL A 405 -5.26 -16.40 14.39
N GLN A 406 -6.57 -16.23 14.59
CA GLN A 406 -7.11 -15.01 15.19
C GLN A 406 -6.70 -14.91 16.69
N GLN A 407 -6.61 -16.02 17.40
CA GLN A 407 -6.10 -16.06 18.76
C GLN A 407 -4.65 -15.57 18.85
N ARG A 408 -3.82 -15.94 17.85
CA ARG A 408 -2.46 -15.45 17.75
C ARG A 408 -2.40 -13.93 17.56
N ASN A 409 -3.36 -13.35 16.85
CA ASN A 409 -3.47 -11.92 16.63
C ASN A 409 -3.81 -11.13 17.91
N LEU A 410 -4.33 -11.79 18.98
CA LEU A 410 -4.57 -11.16 20.28
C LEU A 410 -3.30 -11.06 21.14
N THR A 411 -2.23 -11.72 20.76
CA THR A 411 -0.95 -11.69 21.49
C THR A 411 0.00 -10.67 20.88
N VAL A 412 0.74 -9.96 21.73
CA VAL A 412 1.80 -9.04 21.27
C VAL A 412 2.94 -9.85 20.64
N GLY A 413 3.42 -9.43 19.47
CA GLY A 413 4.55 -10.06 18.78
C GLY A 413 4.36 -10.12 17.27
N ASP A 414 4.87 -11.19 16.65
CA ASP A 414 4.96 -11.34 15.20
C ASP A 414 3.61 -11.31 14.46
N GLY A 415 2.51 -11.58 15.15
CA GLY A 415 1.17 -11.50 14.58
C GLY A 415 0.60 -10.08 14.45
N ALA A 416 1.21 -9.07 15.09
CA ALA A 416 0.67 -7.71 15.11
C ALA A 416 0.42 -7.09 13.72
N PRO A 417 1.34 -7.18 12.73
CA PRO A 417 1.09 -6.65 11.39
C PRO A 417 -0.12 -7.31 10.70
N ALA A 418 -0.33 -8.61 10.89
CA ALA A 418 -1.50 -9.32 10.37
C ALA A 418 -2.80 -8.84 11.02
N ALA A 419 -2.79 -8.61 12.34
CA ALA A 419 -3.95 -8.09 13.07
C ALA A 419 -4.30 -6.65 12.65
N GLU A 420 -3.30 -5.79 12.48
CA GLU A 420 -3.47 -4.39 12.08
C GLU A 420 -4.03 -4.26 10.66
N GLY A 421 -3.74 -5.23 9.79
CA GLY A 421 -4.25 -5.29 8.43
C GLY A 421 -5.70 -5.73 8.31
N LEU A 422 -6.33 -6.25 9.36
CA LEU A 422 -7.73 -6.68 9.28
C LEU A 422 -8.68 -5.49 9.04
N SER A 423 -9.78 -5.78 8.35
CA SER A 423 -10.87 -4.80 8.16
C SER A 423 -11.49 -4.46 9.52
N VAL A 424 -11.84 -3.20 9.71
CA VAL A 424 -12.52 -2.71 10.92
C VAL A 424 -13.93 -2.29 10.57
N ALA A 425 -14.93 -2.97 11.14
CA ALA A 425 -16.32 -2.65 10.91
C ALA A 425 -16.62 -1.18 11.27
N GLY A 426 -17.35 -0.49 10.41
CA GLY A 426 -17.63 0.94 10.53
C GLY A 426 -16.54 1.88 10.03
N LEU A 427 -15.28 1.41 9.82
CA LEU A 427 -14.14 2.26 9.51
C LEU A 427 -13.49 1.93 8.17
N VAL A 428 -12.94 0.73 7.98
CA VAL A 428 -12.06 0.43 6.84
C VAL A 428 -12.20 -1.01 6.35
N GLY A 429 -11.93 -1.20 5.05
CA GLY A 429 -11.82 -2.49 4.39
C GLY A 429 -13.16 -3.14 4.02
N SER A 430 -13.10 -4.40 3.57
CA SER A 430 -14.26 -5.14 3.05
C SER A 430 -15.38 -5.37 4.07
N ALA A 431 -15.08 -5.26 5.36
CA ALA A 431 -16.08 -5.38 6.43
C ALA A 431 -16.68 -4.04 6.89
N ARG A 432 -16.36 -2.91 6.24
CA ARG A 432 -16.80 -1.57 6.66
C ARG A 432 -18.31 -1.47 6.90
N LYS A 433 -19.13 -2.21 6.14
CA LYS A 433 -20.59 -2.22 6.24
C LYS A 433 -21.15 -3.54 6.80
N ARG A 434 -20.30 -4.38 7.40
CA ARG A 434 -20.68 -5.73 7.86
C ARG A 434 -20.94 -5.76 9.37
N TYR A 435 -21.96 -5.03 9.82
CA TYR A 435 -22.47 -4.98 11.19
C TYR A 435 -23.93 -4.49 11.19
N THR A 436 -24.66 -4.70 12.26
CA THR A 436 -26.11 -4.38 12.36
C THR A 436 -26.43 -3.32 13.42
N SER A 437 -25.45 -2.86 14.21
CA SER A 437 -25.59 -1.78 15.18
C SER A 437 -24.35 -0.90 15.17
N ASP A 438 -24.53 0.41 15.19
CA ASP A 438 -23.42 1.39 15.21
C ASP A 438 -22.63 1.33 16.55
N ASP A 439 -23.19 0.76 17.61
CA ASP A 439 -22.52 0.60 18.89
C ASP A 439 -21.30 -0.32 18.84
N VAL A 440 -21.19 -1.15 17.80
CA VAL A 440 -20.06 -2.05 17.58
C VAL A 440 -19.05 -1.54 16.54
N ALA A 441 -19.26 -0.35 15.98
CA ALA A 441 -18.31 0.26 15.06
C ALA A 441 -16.94 0.41 15.74
N GLY A 442 -15.87 -0.07 15.05
CA GLY A 442 -14.51 -0.08 15.59
C GLY A 442 -14.17 -1.25 16.53
N LEU A 443 -15.15 -2.01 17.02
CA LEU A 443 -14.91 -3.15 17.92
C LEU A 443 -14.57 -4.45 17.21
N LEU A 444 -14.92 -4.56 15.92
CA LEU A 444 -14.79 -5.77 15.11
C LEU A 444 -13.59 -5.64 14.17
N ARG A 445 -12.58 -6.49 14.31
CA ARG A 445 -11.44 -6.62 13.41
C ARG A 445 -11.53 -7.95 12.70
N VAL A 446 -11.83 -7.94 11.41
CA VAL A 446 -12.22 -9.16 10.72
C VAL A 446 -11.67 -9.25 9.31
N LYS A 447 -11.55 -10.49 8.81
CA LYS A 447 -11.39 -10.81 7.39
C LYS A 447 -12.65 -11.46 6.88
N THR A 448 -13.18 -10.95 5.77
CA THR A 448 -14.32 -11.53 5.05
C THR A 448 -13.84 -12.52 4.00
N GLY A 449 -14.65 -13.52 3.70
CA GLY A 449 -14.47 -14.42 2.55
C GLY A 449 -15.77 -14.53 1.76
N SER A 450 -15.65 -14.49 0.44
CA SER A 450 -16.78 -14.54 -0.50
C SER A 450 -16.35 -15.24 -1.77
N LEU A 451 -17.08 -16.28 -2.15
CA LEU A 451 -17.09 -16.91 -3.47
C LEU A 451 -18.57 -17.19 -3.79
N ASP A 452 -18.90 -17.64 -4.98
CA ASP A 452 -20.28 -17.90 -5.38
C ASP A 452 -21.04 -18.81 -4.41
N THR A 453 -20.34 -19.81 -3.86
CA THR A 453 -20.89 -20.82 -2.95
C THR A 453 -20.38 -20.69 -1.51
N VAL A 454 -19.69 -19.61 -1.17
CA VAL A 454 -19.06 -19.44 0.15
C VAL A 454 -19.28 -18.04 0.69
N THR A 455 -19.74 -17.94 1.94
CA THR A 455 -19.60 -16.74 2.74
C THR A 455 -18.94 -17.09 4.07
N SER A 456 -17.89 -16.36 4.45
CA SER A 456 -17.12 -16.65 5.65
C SER A 456 -16.61 -15.37 6.31
N MET A 457 -16.29 -15.48 7.59
CA MET A 457 -15.65 -14.40 8.35
C MET A 457 -14.86 -14.96 9.52
N ALA A 458 -13.70 -14.41 9.77
CA ALA A 458 -12.89 -14.72 10.95
C ALA A 458 -12.26 -13.45 11.49
N GLY A 459 -12.06 -13.37 12.80
CA GLY A 459 -11.48 -12.17 13.39
C GLY A 459 -11.52 -12.13 14.90
N ASN A 460 -11.32 -10.91 15.40
CA ASN A 460 -11.33 -10.57 16.80
C ASN A 460 -12.42 -9.54 17.10
N VAL A 461 -13.02 -9.65 18.25
CA VAL A 461 -14.05 -8.74 18.75
C VAL A 461 -13.62 -8.19 20.09
N SER A 462 -13.54 -6.86 20.21
CA SER A 462 -13.50 -6.18 21.50
C SER A 462 -14.92 -6.15 22.08
N ARG A 463 -15.10 -6.62 23.30
CA ARG A 463 -16.42 -6.72 23.93
C ARG A 463 -16.79 -5.43 24.64
N THR A 464 -18.05 -5.02 24.56
CA THR A 464 -18.57 -3.80 25.21
C THR A 464 -18.40 -3.81 26.72
N HIS A 465 -18.43 -5.00 27.33
CA HIS A 465 -18.26 -5.19 28.79
C HIS A 465 -16.83 -5.56 29.20
N GLY A 466 -15.88 -5.37 28.27
CA GLY A 466 -14.44 -5.64 28.46
C GLY A 466 -14.00 -7.03 28.07
N GLY A 467 -12.71 -7.16 27.76
CA GLY A 467 -12.11 -8.35 27.19
C GLY A 467 -12.24 -8.40 25.67
N ALA A 468 -11.69 -9.46 25.10
CA ALA A 468 -11.79 -9.75 23.67
C ALA A 468 -12.10 -11.22 23.45
N LEU A 469 -12.52 -11.54 22.23
CA LEU A 469 -12.72 -12.91 21.77
C LEU A 469 -12.17 -13.09 20.35
N SER A 470 -11.93 -14.33 19.97
CA SER A 470 -11.71 -14.74 18.59
C SER A 470 -12.88 -15.58 18.09
N PHE A 471 -13.17 -15.49 16.80
CA PHE A 471 -14.20 -16.28 16.17
C PHE A 471 -13.85 -16.63 14.73
N ALA A 472 -14.46 -17.69 14.24
CA ALA A 472 -14.51 -18.01 12.83
C ALA A 472 -15.86 -18.62 12.46
N VAL A 473 -16.38 -18.25 11.31
CA VAL A 473 -17.58 -18.81 10.69
C VAL A 473 -17.33 -19.03 9.22
N VAL A 474 -17.70 -20.22 8.73
CA VAL A 474 -17.65 -20.59 7.30
C VAL A 474 -18.97 -21.24 6.95
N ILE A 475 -19.65 -20.71 5.95
CA ILE A 475 -20.87 -21.24 5.39
C ILE A 475 -20.60 -21.59 3.92
N ASN A 476 -20.67 -22.86 3.59
CA ASN A 476 -20.60 -23.34 2.22
C ASN A 476 -22.02 -23.64 1.71
N ASN A 477 -22.25 -23.51 0.41
CA ASN A 477 -23.52 -23.76 -0.24
C ASN A 477 -24.74 -23.13 0.50
N PRO A 478 -24.68 -21.83 0.86
CA PRO A 478 -25.79 -21.19 1.54
C PRO A 478 -27.07 -21.28 0.68
N ALA A 479 -28.23 -21.47 1.31
CA ALA A 479 -29.49 -21.50 0.60
C ALA A 479 -29.85 -20.13 -0.03
N ASP A 480 -29.40 -19.03 0.61
CA ASP A 480 -29.38 -17.67 0.05
C ASP A 480 -28.10 -16.98 0.52
N TYR A 481 -27.26 -16.60 -0.44
CA TYR A 481 -25.94 -15.99 -0.17
C TYR A 481 -26.06 -14.69 0.63
N TRP A 482 -26.97 -13.80 0.24
CA TRP A 482 -27.08 -12.50 0.88
C TRP A 482 -27.69 -12.59 2.27
N ALA A 483 -28.69 -13.46 2.45
CA ALA A 483 -29.30 -13.74 3.75
C ALA A 483 -28.24 -14.33 4.71
N ALA A 484 -27.45 -15.32 4.26
CA ALA A 484 -26.37 -15.91 5.04
C ALA A 484 -25.28 -14.87 5.41
N SER A 485 -24.90 -14.02 4.46
CA SER A 485 -23.94 -12.92 4.68
C SER A 485 -24.44 -11.92 5.73
N ASN A 486 -25.74 -11.59 5.71
CA ASN A 486 -26.37 -10.72 6.70
C ASN A 486 -26.48 -11.42 8.07
N ALA A 487 -26.76 -12.73 8.09
CA ALA A 487 -26.77 -13.52 9.32
C ALA A 487 -25.42 -13.52 10.01
N ILE A 488 -24.30 -13.63 9.24
CA ILE A 488 -22.94 -13.47 9.79
C ILE A 488 -22.77 -12.07 10.39
N SER A 489 -23.24 -11.01 9.71
CA SER A 489 -23.11 -9.64 10.21
C SER A 489 -23.90 -9.43 11.54
N ALA A 490 -25.10 -10.02 11.65
CA ALA A 490 -25.88 -10.01 12.88
C ALA A 490 -25.21 -10.83 14.00
N PHE A 491 -24.65 -11.99 13.66
CA PHE A 491 -23.90 -12.84 14.59
C PHE A 491 -22.73 -12.10 15.21
N ILE A 492 -21.82 -11.54 14.40
CA ILE A 492 -20.64 -10.85 14.91
C ILE A 492 -20.98 -9.59 15.74
N THR A 493 -22.06 -8.89 15.38
CA THR A 493 -22.57 -7.76 16.17
C THR A 493 -22.93 -8.20 17.56
N LYS A 494 -23.67 -9.32 17.71
CA LYS A 494 -24.04 -9.88 19.02
C LYS A 494 -22.87 -10.43 19.81
N LEU A 495 -21.79 -10.88 19.17
CA LEU A 495 -20.57 -11.29 19.86
C LEU A 495 -19.93 -10.15 20.66
N ALA A 496 -20.08 -8.91 20.24
CA ALA A 496 -19.55 -7.75 20.97
C ALA A 496 -20.29 -7.47 22.28
N GLU A 497 -21.49 -7.98 22.44
CA GLU A 497 -22.34 -7.81 23.63
C GLU A 497 -22.11 -8.92 24.68
N LEU A 498 -21.39 -10.00 24.34
CA LEU A 498 -21.11 -11.15 25.22
C LEU A 498 -20.18 -10.79 26.44
#